data_b13f4e4231eb5eecc5a1f0ad6bbd5353
#
_entry.id   b13f4e4231eb5eecc5a1f0ad6bbd5353
#
_cell.length_a   1.000
_cell.length_b   1.000
_cell.length_c   1.000
_cell.angle_alpha   90.00
_cell.angle_beta   90.00
_cell.angle_gamma   90.00
#
_symmetry.space_group_name_H-M   'P 1'
#
loop_
_entity.id
_entity.type
_entity.pdbx_description
1 polymer ?
#
loop_
_entity_poly.entity_id
_entity_poly.type
_entity_poly.pdbx_seq_one_letter_code
_entity_poly.pdbx_strand_id
1 'polypeptide(L)'
;AYKKDSLSHRMDNPEFAQLSASNPHHPGRIIYAVNERVKDTKVANKDKTVYPFHISISTSDDNGATWSSLKRLYSSNNVSGCYEPFVLELPDGTVQVYFADETPYASDKITYQNISVIESKDGGDTWGEKRVVCYTFTKRDGMPTATVYNGNIYVAIEAIEGNYQFFPQIVYNPVADNWSRQVGAPSIYRFDPFQKSLKSTEIYSGAPYLIQTDNYFVLSY
;
A
#
# COMPACT_ATOMS: atom_id res chain seq x y z
N ALA A 1 3.42 -9.03 22.79
CA ALA A 1 4.74 -9.03 22.13
C ALA A 1 4.77 -10.16 21.11
N TYR A 2 4.89 -9.80 19.83
CA TYR A 2 5.05 -10.77 18.76
C TYR A 2 6.27 -11.64 19.07
N LYS A 3 6.09 -12.93 19.31
CA LYS A 3 7.21 -13.85 19.46
C LYS A 3 7.97 -13.80 18.14
N LYS A 4 9.23 -13.45 18.21
CA LYS A 4 10.21 -13.60 17.13
C LYS A 4 10.35 -15.10 16.87
N ASP A 5 9.37 -15.66 16.16
CA ASP A 5 9.45 -17.04 15.73
C ASP A 5 10.59 -17.14 14.75
N SER A 6 11.54 -17.90 15.14
CA SER A 6 12.67 -18.42 14.35
C SER A 6 13.00 -17.65 13.06
N LEU A 7 14.24 -17.58 12.71
CA LEU A 7 14.89 -17.03 11.49
C LEU A 7 14.16 -17.26 10.13
N SER A 8 12.94 -17.78 10.13
CA SER A 8 12.14 -18.10 8.95
C SER A 8 11.16 -17.01 8.50
N HIS A 9 10.85 -16.03 9.36
CA HIS A 9 9.93 -14.95 9.04
C HIS A 9 10.62 -13.60 9.17
N ARG A 10 10.45 -12.78 8.15
CA ARG A 10 10.89 -11.38 8.14
C ARG A 10 9.66 -10.51 7.91
N MET A 11 9.55 -9.45 8.70
CA MET A 11 8.46 -8.47 8.60
C MET A 11 9.09 -7.12 8.32
N ASP A 12 8.61 -6.47 7.28
CA ASP A 12 9.09 -5.16 6.82
C ASP A 12 7.90 -4.21 6.65
N ASN A 13 8.17 -2.92 6.63
CA ASN A 13 7.20 -1.85 6.36
C ASN A 13 5.92 -1.97 7.22
N PRO A 14 6.03 -1.91 8.55
CA PRO A 14 4.86 -1.93 9.42
C PRO A 14 4.06 -0.63 9.30
N GLU A 15 2.74 -0.77 9.25
CA GLU A 15 1.79 0.34 9.29
C GLU A 15 0.72 0.07 10.34
N PHE A 16 0.28 1.12 11.04
CA PHE A 16 -0.77 1.04 12.04
C PHE A 16 -1.86 2.07 11.73
N ALA A 17 -3.10 1.65 11.79
CA ALA A 17 -4.24 2.55 11.77
C ALA A 17 -5.20 2.21 12.90
N GLN A 18 -5.72 3.22 13.56
CA GLN A 18 -6.83 3.07 14.50
C GLN A 18 -8.11 3.51 13.79
N LEU A 19 -9.10 2.62 13.76
CA LEU A 19 -10.42 2.94 13.23
C LEU A 19 -11.09 3.99 14.10
N SER A 20 -11.88 4.84 13.46
CA SER A 20 -12.60 5.91 14.15
C SER A 20 -13.53 5.38 15.24
N ALA A 21 -13.82 6.21 16.24
CA ALA A 21 -14.82 5.89 17.25
C ALA A 21 -16.23 5.73 16.67
N SER A 22 -16.46 6.19 15.45
CA SER A 22 -17.71 6.06 14.70
C SER A 22 -17.72 4.90 13.71
N ASN A 23 -16.68 4.08 13.64
CA ASN A 23 -16.70 2.89 12.80
C ASN A 23 -17.90 2.00 13.16
N PRO A 24 -18.75 1.60 12.16
CA PRO A 24 -19.99 0.91 12.46
C PRO A 24 -19.81 -0.54 12.94
N HIS A 25 -18.62 -1.11 12.76
CA HIS A 25 -18.35 -2.52 13.09
C HIS A 25 -17.43 -2.66 14.30
N HIS A 26 -16.30 -1.96 14.30
CA HIS A 26 -15.26 -2.07 15.32
C HIS A 26 -14.71 -0.69 15.70
N PRO A 27 -15.47 0.11 16.49
CA PRO A 27 -14.99 1.42 16.95
C PRO A 27 -13.67 1.31 17.71
N GLY A 28 -12.66 2.07 17.28
CA GLY A 28 -11.36 2.12 17.95
C GLY A 28 -10.45 0.91 17.74
N ARG A 29 -10.83 -0.08 16.91
CA ARG A 29 -9.95 -1.21 16.53
C ARG A 29 -8.65 -0.68 15.97
N ILE A 30 -7.54 -1.27 16.37
CA ILE A 30 -6.24 -1.02 15.76
C ILE A 30 -5.96 -2.12 14.75
N ILE A 31 -5.59 -1.73 13.54
CA ILE A 31 -5.13 -2.61 12.48
C ILE A 31 -3.63 -2.41 12.30
N TYR A 32 -2.88 -3.49 12.42
CA TYR A 32 -1.47 -3.58 12.07
C TYR A 32 -1.37 -4.24 10.70
N ALA A 33 -0.76 -3.57 9.75
CA ALA A 33 -0.46 -4.14 8.42
C ALA A 33 1.04 -4.26 8.23
N VAL A 34 1.48 -5.30 7.52
CA VAL A 34 2.90 -5.59 7.37
C VAL A 34 3.17 -6.35 6.07
N ASN A 35 4.35 -6.11 5.49
CA ASN A 35 4.92 -6.98 4.50
C ASN A 35 5.58 -8.19 5.19
N GLU A 36 4.99 -9.36 5.03
CA GLU A 36 5.52 -10.62 5.56
C GLU A 36 6.32 -11.34 4.49
N ARG A 37 7.54 -11.75 4.82
CA ARG A 37 8.41 -12.57 3.98
C ARG A 37 8.68 -13.88 4.69
N VAL A 38 8.25 -14.97 4.09
CA VAL A 38 8.46 -16.32 4.63
C VAL A 38 9.59 -16.99 3.86
N LYS A 39 10.59 -17.50 4.57
CA LYS A 39 11.64 -18.30 3.94
C LYS A 39 11.04 -19.62 3.47
N ASP A 40 10.69 -19.71 2.18
CA ASP A 40 10.32 -20.98 1.57
C ASP A 40 11.57 -21.64 0.98
N THR A 41 12.02 -22.72 1.62
CA THR A 41 13.16 -23.51 1.16
C THR A 41 12.86 -24.33 -0.08
N LYS A 42 11.59 -24.39 -0.52
CA LYS A 42 11.16 -25.15 -1.70
C LYS A 42 11.19 -24.34 -2.99
N VAL A 43 11.20 -23.01 -2.91
CA VAL A 43 11.31 -22.10 -4.05
C VAL A 43 12.76 -21.62 -4.14
N ALA A 44 13.70 -22.53 -4.33
CA ALA A 44 15.07 -22.17 -4.62
C ALA A 44 15.23 -21.97 -6.13
N ASN A 45 15.31 -20.74 -6.58
CA ASN A 45 16.00 -20.44 -7.82
C ASN A 45 17.50 -20.67 -7.59
N LYS A 46 18.22 -21.27 -8.52
CA LYS A 46 19.57 -21.83 -8.33
C LYS A 46 20.60 -20.89 -7.69
N ASP A 47 20.33 -19.57 -7.63
CA ASP A 47 21.25 -18.56 -7.11
C ASP A 47 20.68 -17.61 -6.07
N LYS A 48 19.39 -17.68 -5.73
CA LYS A 48 18.79 -16.80 -4.70
C LYS A 48 17.70 -17.55 -3.94
N THR A 49 17.74 -17.46 -2.61
CA THR A 49 16.60 -17.87 -1.78
C THR A 49 15.46 -16.90 -2.05
N VAL A 50 14.42 -17.37 -2.72
CA VAL A 50 13.21 -16.57 -2.96
C VAL A 50 12.31 -16.72 -1.76
N TYR A 51 11.85 -15.59 -1.23
CA TYR A 51 10.86 -15.55 -0.18
C TYR A 51 9.51 -15.19 -0.79
N PRO A 52 8.46 -15.98 -0.61
CA PRO A 52 7.13 -15.51 -0.94
C PRO A 52 6.82 -14.28 -0.10
N PHE A 53 6.27 -13.26 -0.75
CA PHE A 53 5.88 -12.01 -0.11
C PHE A 53 4.38 -12.03 0.15
N HIS A 54 3.97 -11.52 1.30
CA HIS A 54 2.58 -11.40 1.66
C HIS A 54 2.30 -10.02 2.23
N ILE A 55 1.12 -9.51 1.96
CA ILE A 55 0.52 -8.42 2.74
C ILE A 55 -0.34 -9.09 3.80
N SER A 56 0.01 -8.86 5.05
CA SER A 56 -0.62 -9.50 6.20
C SER A 56 -1.08 -8.44 7.21
N ILE A 57 -2.16 -8.74 7.93
CA ILE A 57 -2.69 -7.89 9.00
C ILE A 57 -2.81 -8.66 10.30
N SER A 58 -2.85 -7.90 11.40
CA SER A 58 -3.31 -8.33 12.72
C SER A 58 -4.16 -7.22 13.32
N THR A 59 -5.13 -7.54 14.14
CA THR A 59 -6.05 -6.58 14.75
C THR A 59 -6.00 -6.64 16.26
N SER A 60 -6.30 -5.49 16.90
CA SER A 60 -6.48 -5.38 18.34
C SER A 60 -7.74 -4.59 18.65
N ASP A 61 -8.60 -5.12 19.51
CA ASP A 61 -9.82 -4.45 20.00
C ASP A 61 -9.67 -3.94 21.45
N ASP A 62 -8.46 -3.99 22.01
CA ASP A 62 -8.15 -3.64 23.40
C ASP A 62 -6.95 -2.67 23.52
N ASN A 63 -6.87 -1.72 22.61
CA ASN A 63 -5.81 -0.69 22.55
C ASN A 63 -4.38 -1.29 22.48
N GLY A 64 -4.23 -2.41 21.77
CA GLY A 64 -2.93 -3.03 21.56
C GLY A 64 -2.47 -3.98 22.66
N ALA A 65 -3.31 -4.25 23.67
CA ALA A 65 -2.97 -5.18 24.75
C ALA A 65 -2.89 -6.62 24.24
N THR A 66 -3.81 -7.02 23.37
CA THR A 66 -3.79 -8.32 22.68
C THR A 66 -3.99 -8.16 21.17
N TRP A 67 -3.48 -9.13 20.42
CA TRP A 67 -3.50 -9.11 18.96
C TRP A 67 -4.00 -10.44 18.39
N SER A 68 -4.79 -10.36 17.32
CA SER A 68 -5.17 -11.53 16.54
C SER A 68 -3.95 -12.19 15.89
N SER A 69 -4.11 -13.43 15.47
CA SER A 69 -3.10 -14.05 14.60
C SER A 69 -3.00 -13.30 13.27
N LEU A 70 -1.80 -13.30 12.66
CA LEU A 70 -1.61 -12.72 11.33
C LEU A 70 -2.54 -13.39 10.32
N LYS A 71 -3.25 -12.56 9.57
CA LYS A 71 -4.10 -12.94 8.44
C LYS A 71 -3.49 -12.40 7.15
N ARG A 72 -3.19 -13.28 6.20
CA ARG A 72 -2.69 -12.90 4.90
C ARG A 72 -3.83 -12.42 4.03
N LEU A 73 -3.73 -11.18 3.54
CA LEU A 73 -4.67 -10.57 2.60
C LEU A 73 -4.29 -10.85 1.15
N TYR A 74 -2.99 -10.85 0.89
CA TYR A 74 -2.45 -11.08 -0.45
C TYR A 74 -1.14 -11.85 -0.38
N SER A 75 -0.91 -12.68 -1.39
CA SER A 75 0.31 -13.49 -1.51
C SER A 75 0.85 -13.41 -2.92
N SER A 76 2.11 -13.03 -3.05
CA SER A 76 2.87 -13.20 -4.28
C SER A 76 3.26 -14.67 -4.44
N ASN A 77 2.95 -15.26 -5.59
CA ASN A 77 3.22 -16.69 -5.87
C ASN A 77 4.46 -16.90 -6.74
N ASN A 78 5.23 -15.87 -6.99
CA ASN A 78 6.36 -15.89 -7.91
C ASN A 78 7.56 -15.12 -7.35
N VAL A 79 8.56 -14.87 -8.17
CA VAL A 79 9.77 -14.12 -7.81
C VAL A 79 9.55 -12.62 -7.63
N SER A 80 8.38 -12.11 -8.01
CA SER A 80 7.98 -10.72 -7.81
C SER A 80 7.32 -10.55 -6.45
N GLY A 81 7.42 -9.37 -5.87
CA GLY A 81 6.96 -9.09 -4.52
C GLY A 81 5.67 -8.27 -4.44
N CYS A 82 5.21 -8.11 -3.21
CA CYS A 82 4.24 -7.11 -2.81
C CYS A 82 4.73 -6.44 -1.53
N TYR A 83 4.57 -5.11 -1.42
CA TYR A 83 5.32 -4.31 -0.44
C TYR A 83 4.49 -3.17 0.12
N GLU A 84 4.94 -2.64 1.26
CA GLU A 84 4.61 -1.30 1.73
C GLU A 84 3.10 -1.09 1.92
N PRO A 85 2.45 -1.91 2.78
CA PRO A 85 1.04 -1.74 3.04
C PRO A 85 0.76 -0.40 3.73
N PHE A 86 -0.36 0.22 3.37
CA PHE A 86 -0.92 1.39 4.03
C PHE A 86 -2.40 1.18 4.31
N VAL A 87 -2.88 1.56 5.50
CA VAL A 87 -4.26 1.34 5.94
C VAL A 87 -5.02 2.66 5.94
N LEU A 88 -6.19 2.69 5.31
CA LEU A 88 -7.10 3.84 5.27
C LEU A 88 -8.51 3.41 5.67
N GLU A 89 -9.15 4.15 6.57
CA GLU A 89 -10.58 4.06 6.81
C GLU A 89 -11.32 5.10 5.96
N LEU A 90 -12.34 4.66 5.22
CA LEU A 90 -13.25 5.54 4.48
C LEU A 90 -14.36 6.08 5.39
N PRO A 91 -15.05 7.18 5.01
CA PRO A 91 -16.11 7.79 5.83
C PRO A 91 -17.28 6.87 6.16
N ASP A 92 -17.52 5.84 5.39
CA ASP A 92 -18.56 4.84 5.63
C ASP A 92 -18.13 3.67 6.54
N GLY A 93 -16.88 3.71 7.03
CA GLY A 93 -16.28 2.67 7.85
C GLY A 93 -15.61 1.54 7.06
N THR A 94 -15.64 1.58 5.73
CA THR A 94 -14.87 0.66 4.90
C THR A 94 -13.37 0.84 5.17
N VAL A 95 -12.66 -0.25 5.36
CA VAL A 95 -11.21 -0.25 5.57
C VAL A 95 -10.51 -0.69 4.29
N GLN A 96 -9.52 0.05 3.86
CA GLN A 96 -8.71 -0.25 2.67
C GLN A 96 -7.24 -0.46 3.05
N VAL A 97 -6.63 -1.50 2.48
CA VAL A 97 -5.19 -1.74 2.55
C VAL A 97 -4.61 -1.57 1.16
N TYR A 98 -3.82 -0.51 1.00
CA TYR A 98 -3.06 -0.22 -0.22
C TYR A 98 -1.70 -0.88 -0.15
N PHE A 99 -1.14 -1.28 -1.28
CA PHE A 99 0.21 -1.83 -1.34
C PHE A 99 0.78 -1.77 -2.76
N ALA A 100 2.10 -1.79 -2.83
CA ALA A 100 2.82 -1.91 -4.10
C ALA A 100 2.87 -3.37 -4.55
N ASP A 101 2.60 -3.64 -5.84
CA ASP A 101 2.45 -5.01 -6.38
C ASP A 101 3.23 -5.18 -7.68
N GLU A 102 4.24 -6.05 -7.68
CA GLU A 102 5.03 -6.44 -8.85
C GLU A 102 4.45 -7.69 -9.55
N THR A 103 3.50 -8.38 -8.92
CA THR A 103 3.00 -9.68 -9.39
C THR A 103 2.46 -9.67 -10.83
N PRO A 104 1.78 -8.60 -11.31
CA PRO A 104 1.32 -8.54 -12.69
C PRO A 104 2.44 -8.55 -13.73
N TYR A 105 3.67 -8.21 -13.34
CA TYR A 105 4.83 -8.04 -14.22
C TYR A 105 5.89 -9.15 -14.05
N ALA A 106 5.57 -10.21 -13.37
CA ALA A 106 6.51 -11.27 -13.00
C ALA A 106 7.21 -11.95 -14.19
N SER A 107 6.56 -11.96 -15.37
CA SER A 107 7.12 -12.55 -16.60
C SER A 107 8.22 -11.70 -17.23
N ASP A 108 8.30 -10.43 -16.89
CA ASP A 108 9.07 -9.44 -17.66
C ASP A 108 10.53 -9.33 -17.20
N LYS A 109 10.94 -10.07 -16.19
CA LYS A 109 12.26 -9.99 -15.52
C LYS A 109 12.63 -8.56 -15.07
N ILE A 110 11.66 -7.69 -14.99
CA ILE A 110 11.78 -6.29 -14.64
C ILE A 110 10.86 -6.03 -13.46
N THR A 111 11.29 -5.21 -12.54
CA THR A 111 10.57 -4.87 -11.32
C THR A 111 9.57 -3.74 -11.56
N TYR A 112 8.70 -3.85 -12.57
CA TYR A 112 7.57 -2.95 -12.70
C TYR A 112 6.60 -3.16 -11.54
N GLN A 113 5.90 -2.12 -11.16
CA GLN A 113 5.09 -2.12 -9.96
C GLN A 113 3.87 -1.22 -10.15
N ASN A 114 2.73 -1.66 -9.68
CA ASN A 114 1.53 -0.84 -9.56
C ASN A 114 1.13 -0.67 -8.09
N ILE A 115 0.15 0.20 -7.84
CA ILE A 115 -0.53 0.24 -6.55
C ILE A 115 -1.83 -0.55 -6.65
N SER A 116 -2.01 -1.44 -5.69
CA SER A 116 -3.21 -2.25 -5.52
C SER A 116 -3.90 -1.93 -4.19
N VAL A 117 -5.19 -2.28 -4.09
CA VAL A 117 -5.99 -2.14 -2.88
C VAL A 117 -6.82 -3.40 -2.63
N ILE A 118 -6.98 -3.74 -1.37
CA ILE A 118 -7.94 -4.73 -0.88
C ILE A 118 -8.80 -4.05 0.18
N GLU A 119 -10.11 -4.32 0.22
CA GLU A 119 -11.00 -3.66 1.17
C GLU A 119 -11.78 -4.63 2.04
N SER A 120 -12.14 -4.15 3.21
CA SER A 120 -13.04 -4.78 4.18
C SER A 120 -14.22 -3.84 4.43
N LYS A 121 -15.43 -4.38 4.42
CA LYS A 121 -16.67 -3.64 4.72
C LYS A 121 -17.20 -3.92 6.12
N ASP A 122 -16.46 -4.66 6.91
CA ASP A 122 -16.84 -5.12 8.26
C ASP A 122 -15.72 -4.85 9.28
N GLY A 123 -14.98 -3.75 9.08
CA GLY A 123 -13.94 -3.31 10.02
C GLY A 123 -12.73 -4.24 10.10
N GLY A 124 -12.45 -5.04 9.07
CA GLY A 124 -11.26 -5.89 8.98
C GLY A 124 -11.51 -7.37 9.25
N ASP A 125 -12.75 -7.79 9.47
CA ASP A 125 -13.07 -9.20 9.72
C ASP A 125 -12.99 -10.03 8.44
N THR A 126 -13.59 -9.54 7.33
CA THR A 126 -13.49 -10.16 6.01
C THR A 126 -12.94 -9.18 4.97
N TRP A 127 -12.32 -9.71 3.93
CA TRP A 127 -11.62 -8.93 2.92
C TRP A 127 -12.01 -9.39 1.52
N GLY A 128 -12.20 -8.41 0.64
CA GLY A 128 -12.57 -8.62 -0.74
C GLY A 128 -11.38 -8.94 -1.66
N GLU A 129 -11.64 -8.94 -2.95
CA GLU A 129 -10.62 -9.17 -3.97
C GLU A 129 -9.73 -7.94 -4.20
N LYS A 130 -8.50 -8.20 -4.62
CA LYS A 130 -7.54 -7.17 -4.98
C LYS A 130 -8.00 -6.40 -6.23
N ARG A 131 -7.88 -5.07 -6.21
CA ARG A 131 -8.08 -4.17 -7.36
C ARG A 131 -6.84 -3.31 -7.60
N VAL A 132 -6.60 -2.93 -8.84
CA VAL A 132 -5.53 -1.99 -9.20
C VAL A 132 -6.02 -0.56 -8.98
N VAL A 133 -5.27 0.23 -8.27
CA VAL A 133 -5.50 1.67 -8.04
C VAL A 133 -4.89 2.49 -9.17
N CYS A 134 -3.57 2.37 -9.34
CA CYS A 134 -2.87 3.10 -10.37
C CYS A 134 -1.65 2.33 -10.89
N TYR A 135 -1.20 2.72 -12.07
CA TYR A 135 -0.01 2.18 -12.71
C TYR A 135 0.62 3.19 -13.68
N THR A 136 1.91 3.07 -13.88
CA THR A 136 2.63 3.69 -14.99
C THR A 136 3.16 2.59 -15.89
N PHE A 137 2.76 2.58 -17.16
CA PHE A 137 3.16 1.54 -18.10
C PHE A 137 4.69 1.43 -18.17
N THR A 138 5.22 0.21 -17.99
CA THR A 138 6.66 -0.11 -17.96
C THR A 138 7.49 0.64 -16.91
N LYS A 139 6.88 1.07 -15.80
CA LYS A 139 7.54 1.80 -14.71
C LYS A 139 7.13 1.24 -13.34
N ARG A 140 7.50 1.96 -12.28
CA ARG A 140 7.17 1.64 -10.90
C ARG A 140 6.33 2.74 -10.30
N ASP A 141 5.23 2.33 -9.67
CA ASP A 141 4.46 3.10 -8.72
C ASP A 141 4.53 2.36 -7.38
N GLY A 142 5.14 2.94 -6.36
CA GLY A 142 5.39 2.30 -5.06
C GLY A 142 5.01 3.15 -3.87
N MET A 143 5.20 2.62 -2.68
CA MET A 143 5.12 3.29 -1.39
C MET A 143 3.84 4.12 -1.21
N PRO A 144 2.64 3.52 -1.32
CA PRO A 144 1.39 4.26 -1.23
C PRO A 144 1.13 4.76 0.19
N THR A 145 0.69 6.01 0.31
CA THR A 145 0.04 6.54 1.51
C THR A 145 -1.22 7.27 1.11
N ALA A 146 -2.29 7.18 1.88
CA ALA A 146 -3.61 7.61 1.45
C ALA A 146 -4.32 8.46 2.50
N THR A 147 -5.18 9.37 2.04
CA THR A 147 -6.07 10.15 2.88
C THR A 147 -7.37 10.48 2.13
N VAL A 148 -8.42 10.86 2.86
CA VAL A 148 -9.70 11.29 2.29
C VAL A 148 -9.89 12.78 2.54
N TYR A 149 -10.26 13.51 1.51
CA TYR A 149 -10.61 14.92 1.62
C TYR A 149 -11.67 15.32 0.58
N ASN A 150 -12.68 16.07 0.99
CA ASN A 150 -13.75 16.58 0.12
C ASN A 150 -14.35 15.52 -0.83
N GLY A 151 -14.66 14.33 -0.28
CA GLY A 151 -15.30 13.26 -1.06
C GLY A 151 -14.38 12.54 -2.04
N ASN A 152 -13.07 12.79 -1.99
CA ASN A 152 -12.07 12.08 -2.78
C ASN A 152 -11.06 11.35 -1.90
N ILE A 153 -10.57 10.23 -2.40
CA ILE A 153 -9.40 9.52 -1.88
C ILE A 153 -8.18 10.06 -2.63
N TYR A 154 -7.16 10.47 -1.90
CA TYR A 154 -5.87 10.88 -2.44
C TYR A 154 -4.81 9.89 -2.01
N VAL A 155 -4.01 9.40 -2.95
CA VAL A 155 -2.91 8.47 -2.69
C VAL A 155 -1.62 9.10 -3.20
N ALA A 156 -0.69 9.38 -2.29
CA ALA A 156 0.68 9.72 -2.66
C ALA A 156 1.46 8.45 -2.95
N ILE A 157 2.27 8.50 -3.98
CA ILE A 157 3.07 7.37 -4.46
C ILE A 157 4.49 7.82 -4.79
N GLU A 158 5.42 6.88 -4.68
CA GLU A 158 6.76 7.00 -5.25
C GLU A 158 6.70 6.54 -6.71
N ALA A 159 6.91 7.45 -7.65
CA ALA A 159 6.72 7.19 -9.08
C ALA A 159 8.00 7.38 -9.90
N ILE A 160 8.12 6.65 -11.01
CA ILE A 160 9.12 6.91 -12.05
C ILE A 160 8.39 7.41 -13.30
N GLU A 161 8.79 8.57 -13.80
CA GLU A 161 8.29 9.13 -15.06
C GLU A 161 9.45 9.45 -16.01
N GLY A 162 9.35 8.97 -17.24
CA GLY A 162 10.41 9.19 -18.24
C GLY A 162 11.77 8.63 -17.78
N ASN A 163 12.79 9.47 -17.77
CA ASN A 163 14.15 9.16 -17.33
C ASN A 163 14.47 9.73 -15.94
N TYR A 164 13.48 10.27 -15.24
CA TYR A 164 13.68 10.82 -13.91
C TYR A 164 13.88 9.73 -12.87
N GLN A 165 14.53 10.10 -11.76
CA GLN A 165 14.56 9.29 -10.55
C GLN A 165 13.16 9.23 -9.93
N PHE A 166 13.00 8.46 -8.87
CA PHE A 166 11.76 8.47 -8.10
C PHE A 166 11.43 9.88 -7.58
N PHE A 167 10.17 10.24 -7.69
CA PHE A 167 9.61 11.45 -7.08
C PHE A 167 8.14 11.22 -6.72
N PRO A 168 7.60 11.98 -5.77
CA PRO A 168 6.22 11.80 -5.35
C PRO A 168 5.25 12.29 -6.43
N GLN A 169 4.21 11.50 -6.63
CA GLN A 169 3.01 11.90 -7.36
C GLN A 169 1.79 11.65 -6.49
N ILE A 170 0.70 12.34 -6.79
CA ILE A 170 -0.59 12.11 -6.15
C ILE A 170 -1.57 11.63 -7.21
N VAL A 171 -2.23 10.50 -6.93
CA VAL A 171 -3.39 10.03 -7.66
C VAL A 171 -4.63 10.22 -6.81
N TYR A 172 -5.78 10.48 -7.42
CA TYR A 172 -7.02 10.63 -6.69
C TYR A 172 -8.21 10.02 -7.43
N ASN A 173 -9.24 9.70 -6.66
CA ASN A 173 -10.48 9.15 -7.16
C ASN A 173 -11.63 9.54 -6.21
N PRO A 174 -12.84 9.85 -6.72
CA PRO A 174 -13.99 10.04 -5.84
C PRO A 174 -14.24 8.82 -4.95
N VAL A 175 -14.57 9.04 -3.68
CA VAL A 175 -14.94 7.95 -2.75
C VAL A 175 -16.10 7.12 -3.32
N ALA A 176 -17.05 7.76 -3.98
CA ALA A 176 -18.18 7.08 -4.61
C ALA A 176 -17.78 6.13 -5.74
N ASP A 177 -16.70 6.45 -6.47
CA ASP A 177 -16.17 5.58 -7.54
C ASP A 177 -15.29 4.45 -6.99
N ASN A 178 -14.66 4.68 -5.85
CA ASN A 178 -13.90 3.70 -5.08
C ASN A 178 -12.99 2.83 -5.97
N TRP A 179 -12.19 3.46 -6.81
CA TRP A 179 -11.28 2.77 -7.73
C TRP A 179 -11.95 1.78 -8.69
N SER A 180 -13.21 2.04 -9.08
CA SER A 180 -13.89 1.26 -10.11
C SER A 180 -13.16 1.31 -11.45
N ARG A 181 -12.33 2.35 -11.64
CA ARG A 181 -11.38 2.51 -12.75
C ARG A 181 -9.99 2.79 -12.20
N GLN A 182 -9.03 2.05 -12.70
CA GLN A 182 -7.63 2.27 -12.39
C GLN A 182 -7.11 3.57 -13.03
N VAL A 183 -6.19 4.25 -12.36
CA VAL A 183 -5.58 5.50 -12.84
C VAL A 183 -4.24 5.17 -13.53
N GLY A 184 -4.23 5.22 -14.86
CA GLY A 184 -3.00 5.12 -15.65
C GLY A 184 -2.19 6.42 -15.64
N ALA A 185 -0.97 6.40 -16.16
CA ALA A 185 -0.19 7.59 -16.46
C ALA A 185 0.01 7.70 -17.99
N PRO A 186 -0.24 8.90 -18.61
CA PRO A 186 -0.77 10.11 -17.98
C PRO A 186 -2.27 10.05 -17.69
N SER A 187 -2.75 10.83 -16.70
CA SER A 187 -4.16 10.95 -16.35
C SER A 187 -4.45 12.32 -15.72
N ILE A 188 -5.69 12.80 -15.89
CA ILE A 188 -6.18 13.99 -15.18
C ILE A 188 -6.37 13.73 -13.68
N TYR A 189 -6.47 12.46 -13.27
CA TYR A 189 -6.56 12.00 -11.88
C TYR A 189 -5.19 11.72 -11.25
N ARG A 190 -4.11 12.19 -11.89
CA ARG A 190 -2.74 12.04 -11.42
C ARG A 190 -1.96 13.33 -11.69
N PHE A 191 -1.25 13.83 -10.67
CA PHE A 191 -0.51 15.09 -10.78
C PHE A 191 0.74 15.09 -9.92
N ASP A 192 1.69 15.97 -10.29
CA ASP A 192 2.87 16.26 -9.50
C ASP A 192 2.50 17.29 -8.42
N PRO A 193 2.81 17.03 -7.13
CA PRO A 193 2.53 17.98 -6.06
C PRO A 193 3.48 19.20 -6.05
N PHE A 194 4.50 19.21 -6.90
CA PHE A 194 5.49 20.29 -6.97
C PHE A 194 5.80 20.69 -8.41
N GLN A 195 6.48 21.81 -8.57
CA GLN A 195 6.79 22.37 -9.89
C GLN A 195 7.76 21.46 -10.67
N LYS A 196 7.55 21.36 -11.98
CA LYS A 196 8.42 20.57 -12.89
C LYS A 196 9.91 20.91 -12.79
N SER A 197 10.24 22.17 -12.45
CA SER A 197 11.62 22.64 -12.27
C SER A 197 12.37 21.94 -11.14
N LEU A 198 11.66 21.28 -10.23
CA LEU A 198 12.24 20.49 -9.15
C LEU A 198 12.51 19.03 -9.53
N LYS A 199 12.01 18.59 -10.68
CA LYS A 199 12.32 17.26 -11.19
C LYS A 199 13.76 17.21 -11.72
N SER A 200 14.50 16.22 -11.31
CA SER A 200 15.90 16.01 -11.72
C SER A 200 16.17 14.55 -11.95
N THR A 201 17.06 14.24 -12.88
CA THR A 201 17.62 12.89 -13.05
C THR A 201 18.65 12.54 -11.99
N GLU A 202 19.08 13.51 -11.20
CA GLU A 202 20.11 13.38 -10.16
C GLU A 202 19.53 13.36 -8.75
N ILE A 203 18.29 13.86 -8.56
CA ILE A 203 17.64 13.93 -7.25
C ILE A 203 16.65 12.78 -7.14
N TYR A 204 16.83 11.98 -6.12
CA TYR A 204 15.90 10.96 -5.69
C TYR A 204 15.02 11.51 -4.56
N SER A 205 13.71 11.42 -4.74
CA SER A 205 12.71 11.80 -3.73
C SER A 205 11.70 10.67 -3.62
N GLY A 206 11.83 9.87 -2.60
CA GLY A 206 11.00 8.68 -2.43
C GLY A 206 10.32 8.62 -1.07
N ALA A 207 9.63 7.52 -0.79
CA ALA A 207 8.94 7.26 0.45
C ALA A 207 7.97 8.39 0.86
N PRO A 208 7.04 8.83 -0.03
CA PRO A 208 6.13 9.91 0.30
C PRO A 208 5.21 9.51 1.45
N TYR A 209 4.91 10.47 2.34
CA TYR A 209 3.88 10.30 3.35
C TYR A 209 2.93 11.47 3.31
N LEU A 210 1.65 11.20 3.05
CA LEU A 210 0.60 12.19 2.86
C LEU A 210 -0.36 12.19 4.05
N ILE A 211 -0.52 13.34 4.67
CA ILE A 211 -1.57 13.56 5.66
C ILE A 211 -2.44 14.77 5.27
N GLN A 212 -3.68 14.75 5.70
CA GLN A 212 -4.59 15.87 5.59
C GLN A 212 -4.74 16.55 6.95
N THR A 213 -4.65 17.86 6.95
CA THR A 213 -5.03 18.73 8.07
C THR A 213 -6.34 19.45 7.72
N ASP A 214 -6.89 20.26 8.63
CA ASP A 214 -8.16 20.96 8.37
C ASP A 214 -8.18 21.73 7.04
N ASN A 215 -7.05 22.32 6.64
CA ASN A 215 -6.98 23.21 5.48
C ASN A 215 -5.91 22.82 4.44
N TYR A 216 -5.05 21.86 4.71
CA TYR A 216 -3.90 21.57 3.89
C TYR A 216 -3.63 20.07 3.77
N PHE A 217 -3.02 19.70 2.66
CA PHE A 217 -2.24 18.47 2.60
C PHE A 217 -0.80 18.76 3.02
N VAL A 218 -0.24 17.89 3.83
CA VAL A 218 1.18 17.88 4.15
C VAL A 218 1.76 16.60 3.54
N LEU A 219 2.76 16.79 2.68
CA LEU A 219 3.49 15.71 2.01
C LEU A 219 4.95 15.79 2.41
N SER A 220 5.47 14.76 3.05
CA SER A 220 6.91 14.53 3.21
C SER A 220 7.43 13.58 2.15
N TYR A 221 8.71 13.73 1.74
CA TYR A 221 9.37 12.87 0.76
C TYR A 221 10.89 13.01 0.80
#